data_c55b84a57c473d6dc976866fdf85b196
#
_entry.id   c55b84a57c473d6dc976866fdf85b196
#
_cell.length_a   1.000
_cell.length_b   1.000
_cell.length_c   1.000
_cell.angle_alpha   90.00
_cell.angle_beta   90.00
_cell.angle_gamma   90.00
#
_symmetry.space_group_name_H-M   'P 1'
#
loop_
_entity.id
_entity.type
_entity.pdbx_description
1 polymer ?
#
loop_
_entity_poly.entity_id
_entity_poly.type
_entity_poly.pdbx_seq_one_letter_code
_entity_poly.pdbx_strand_id
1 'polypeptide(L)'
;MGRERIESMMDRTVWRAALSLTMSVVLTLGASAQDPQFTQFYANPLYLNPAFAGTARCPRVVMNYRNQWPALSGTFVTTSVSYDQHVDGLQGGLGLLVTHDQAGKGTLNTTRVSGIYSYQQALTKKFSIKVGFEATYFQKSLDWSKLTFGDQIDPRRGFIYNTQDVPRGGNVGNADFSAGILGYTDIFFVGFAAHHLTEPNESLIVGNSDLPMKFTAHGGAAIPIGMQGKYGEPRTRISPNVLYQQQASFRQLNLGLYIDHGPITAGVWYRTQDAFIALIGFHTDKFKFGYSYDLTTSKLTTQTAGSHEISLQMQFNCKAKKRKFRVVACPTF
;
A
#
# COMPACT_ATOMS: atom_id res chain seq x y z
N MET A 1 35.57 -50.96 -25.15
CA MET A 1 35.56 -49.49 -25.45
C MET A 1 34.18 -48.88 -25.69
N GLY A 2 33.14 -49.62 -26.15
CA GLY A 2 31.80 -49.07 -26.38
C GLY A 2 30.88 -49.00 -25.16
N ARG A 3 31.03 -49.91 -24.21
CA ARG A 3 30.15 -50.04 -23.05
C ARG A 3 30.31 -48.94 -21.99
N GLU A 4 31.56 -48.60 -21.71
CA GLU A 4 31.88 -47.49 -20.74
C GLU A 4 31.43 -46.12 -21.23
N ARG A 5 31.37 -45.88 -22.55
CA ARG A 5 30.93 -44.61 -23.13
C ARG A 5 29.40 -44.44 -23.02
N ILE A 6 28.65 -45.53 -23.09
CA ILE A 6 27.19 -45.51 -22.94
C ILE A 6 26.82 -45.31 -21.50
N GLU A 7 27.49 -45.90 -20.54
CA GLU A 7 27.24 -45.70 -19.10
C GLU A 7 27.54 -44.28 -18.66
N SER A 8 28.62 -43.66 -19.14
CA SER A 8 28.93 -42.26 -18.81
C SER A 8 27.97 -41.24 -19.45
N MET A 9 27.37 -41.55 -20.60
CA MET A 9 26.32 -40.69 -21.20
C MET A 9 24.98 -40.84 -20.50
N MET A 10 24.65 -42.02 -20.06
CA MET A 10 23.38 -42.30 -19.33
C MET A 10 23.45 -41.64 -17.96
N ASP A 11 24.58 -41.68 -17.27
CA ASP A 11 24.78 -41.06 -15.95
C ASP A 11 24.63 -39.51 -16.05
N ARG A 12 25.25 -38.89 -17.05
CA ARG A 12 25.12 -37.43 -17.28
C ARG A 12 23.68 -36.98 -17.62
N THR A 13 22.92 -37.82 -18.29
CA THR A 13 21.53 -37.52 -18.66
C THR A 13 20.60 -37.63 -17.43
N VAL A 14 20.81 -38.65 -16.60
CA VAL A 14 20.10 -38.84 -15.34
C VAL A 14 20.41 -37.70 -14.35
N TRP A 15 21.69 -37.32 -14.22
CA TRP A 15 22.08 -36.18 -13.37
C TRP A 15 21.50 -34.85 -13.85
N ARG A 16 21.43 -34.61 -15.17
CA ARG A 16 20.80 -33.41 -15.73
C ARG A 16 19.29 -33.42 -15.53
N ALA A 17 18.62 -34.54 -15.69
CA ALA A 17 17.20 -34.69 -15.41
C ALA A 17 16.89 -34.52 -13.91
N ALA A 18 17.70 -35.10 -13.04
CA ALA A 18 17.57 -34.91 -11.59
C ALA A 18 17.82 -33.45 -11.17
N LEU A 19 18.81 -32.79 -11.76
CA LEU A 19 19.09 -31.37 -11.49
C LEU A 19 17.97 -30.45 -12.01
N SER A 20 17.40 -30.76 -13.17
CA SER A 20 16.24 -30.01 -13.71
C SER A 20 14.99 -30.24 -12.89
N LEU A 21 14.77 -31.44 -12.38
CA LEU A 21 13.63 -31.78 -11.54
C LEU A 21 13.73 -31.11 -10.15
N THR A 22 14.93 -31.13 -9.56
CA THR A 22 15.17 -30.40 -8.29
C THR A 22 15.07 -28.89 -8.47
N MET A 23 15.54 -28.34 -9.59
CA MET A 23 15.41 -26.91 -9.88
C MET A 23 13.95 -26.49 -10.11
N SER A 24 13.14 -27.37 -10.72
CA SER A 24 11.70 -27.12 -10.88
C SER A 24 10.92 -27.20 -9.56
N VAL A 25 11.31 -28.09 -8.65
CA VAL A 25 10.69 -28.20 -7.31
C VAL A 25 11.05 -27.03 -6.39
N VAL A 26 12.24 -26.45 -6.54
CA VAL A 26 12.68 -25.27 -5.76
C VAL A 26 11.96 -23.99 -6.22
N LEU A 27 11.46 -23.94 -7.46
CA LEU A 27 10.73 -22.79 -8.00
C LEU A 27 9.25 -22.72 -7.59
N THR A 28 8.71 -23.75 -6.94
CA THR A 28 7.35 -23.75 -6.38
C THR A 28 7.24 -23.20 -4.96
N LEU A 29 8.28 -22.53 -4.45
CA LEU A 29 8.21 -21.83 -3.17
C LEU A 29 7.23 -20.66 -3.31
N GLY A 30 6.07 -20.85 -2.74
CA GLY A 30 4.91 -20.03 -2.64
C GLY A 30 5.05 -18.55 -3.04
N ALA A 31 4.52 -18.19 -4.19
CA ALA A 31 4.25 -16.80 -4.51
C ALA A 31 3.13 -16.33 -3.58
N SER A 32 3.46 -15.69 -2.46
CA SER A 32 2.48 -15.03 -1.61
C SER A 32 2.02 -13.75 -2.29
N ALA A 33 0.72 -13.56 -2.44
CA ALA A 33 0.15 -12.31 -2.89
C ALA A 33 0.48 -11.22 -1.87
N GLN A 34 0.96 -10.07 -2.33
CA GLN A 34 1.23 -8.89 -1.51
C GLN A 34 0.20 -7.82 -1.85
N ASP A 35 -0.17 -7.04 -0.84
CA ASP A 35 -1.00 -5.87 -1.05
C ASP A 35 -0.29 -4.82 -1.91
N PRO A 36 -1.06 -4.06 -2.72
CA PRO A 36 -0.51 -2.89 -3.38
C PRO A 36 0.05 -1.90 -2.36
N GLN A 37 1.15 -1.26 -2.71
CA GLN A 37 1.83 -0.30 -1.82
C GLN A 37 1.72 1.10 -2.38
N PHE A 38 1.43 2.06 -1.52
CA PHE A 38 1.59 3.49 -1.81
C PHE A 38 2.94 3.98 -1.29
N THR A 39 3.52 4.97 -1.96
CA THR A 39 4.78 5.59 -1.57
C THR A 39 4.56 6.81 -0.68
N GLN A 40 3.49 7.54 -0.93
CA GLN A 40 3.09 8.68 -0.13
C GLN A 40 2.27 8.20 1.08
N PHE A 41 2.92 7.48 2.00
CA PHE A 41 2.27 6.75 3.09
C PHE A 41 1.29 7.61 3.90
N TYR A 42 1.69 8.83 4.25
CA TYR A 42 0.86 9.73 5.07
C TYR A 42 -0.12 10.58 4.26
N ALA A 43 0.00 10.57 2.92
CA ALA A 43 -1.03 11.12 2.05
C ALA A 43 -2.21 10.16 1.82
N ASN A 44 -2.12 8.90 2.30
CA ASN A 44 -3.21 7.93 2.30
C ASN A 44 -3.42 7.34 3.72
N PRO A 45 -3.83 8.17 4.68
CA PRO A 45 -3.80 7.79 6.10
C PRO A 45 -4.74 6.63 6.44
N LEU A 46 -5.93 6.52 5.83
CA LEU A 46 -6.87 5.44 6.13
C LEU A 46 -6.37 4.09 5.63
N TYR A 47 -5.67 4.07 4.49
CA TYR A 47 -5.03 2.87 3.98
C TYR A 47 -3.86 2.40 4.86
N LEU A 48 -3.16 3.34 5.49
CA LEU A 48 -2.03 3.05 6.36
C LEU A 48 -2.47 2.47 7.71
N ASN A 49 -3.50 3.07 8.32
CA ASN A 49 -3.97 2.68 9.65
C ASN A 49 -5.40 3.21 9.88
N PRO A 50 -6.38 2.35 10.17
CA PRO A 50 -7.78 2.79 10.41
C PRO A 50 -7.92 3.77 11.59
N ALA A 51 -6.98 3.80 12.52
CA ALA A 51 -6.98 4.76 13.62
C ALA A 51 -6.80 6.23 13.17
N PHE A 52 -6.40 6.49 11.92
CA PHE A 52 -6.34 7.85 11.39
C PHE A 52 -7.69 8.45 11.04
N ALA A 53 -8.78 7.67 10.99
CA ALA A 53 -10.11 8.20 10.68
C ALA A 53 -10.49 9.34 11.62
N GLY A 54 -10.90 10.48 11.06
CA GLY A 54 -11.29 11.68 11.81
C GLY A 54 -10.14 12.43 12.51
N THR A 55 -8.87 12.16 12.19
CA THR A 55 -7.74 12.91 12.75
C THR A 55 -7.70 14.35 12.26
N ALA A 56 -8.13 14.60 11.02
CA ALA A 56 -8.21 15.95 10.46
C ALA A 56 -9.34 16.80 11.06
N ARG A 57 -10.20 16.23 11.90
CA ARG A 57 -11.38 16.83 12.51
C ARG A 57 -12.45 17.26 11.53
N CYS A 58 -12.11 18.08 10.54
CA CYS A 58 -13.01 18.50 9.49
C CYS A 58 -13.16 17.41 8.45
N PRO A 59 -14.28 17.35 7.73
CA PRO A 59 -14.44 16.42 6.62
C PRO A 59 -13.26 16.54 5.66
N ARG A 60 -12.70 15.40 5.29
CA ARG A 60 -11.54 15.31 4.39
C ARG A 60 -11.80 14.26 3.33
N VAL A 61 -11.49 14.59 2.08
CA VAL A 61 -11.40 13.65 0.97
C VAL A 61 -9.94 13.52 0.57
N VAL A 62 -9.49 12.31 0.35
CA VAL A 62 -8.14 12.02 -0.15
C VAL A 62 -8.25 11.11 -1.35
N MET A 63 -7.47 11.41 -2.38
CA MET A 63 -7.36 10.64 -3.63
C MET A 63 -5.89 10.34 -3.88
N ASN A 64 -5.57 9.09 -4.19
CA ASN A 64 -4.23 8.65 -4.57
C ASN A 64 -4.29 7.85 -5.85
N TYR A 65 -3.33 8.08 -6.73
CA TYR A 65 -3.12 7.34 -7.96
C TYR A 65 -1.65 6.94 -8.04
N ARG A 66 -1.39 5.65 -8.15
CA ARG A 66 -0.04 5.11 -8.30
C ARG A 66 0.05 4.26 -9.56
N ASN A 67 1.05 4.55 -10.37
CA ASN A 67 1.44 3.75 -11.53
C ASN A 67 2.84 3.19 -11.29
N GLN A 68 2.90 1.89 -11.03
CA GLN A 68 4.15 1.19 -10.74
C GLN A 68 4.67 0.49 -11.99
N TRP A 69 5.92 0.77 -12.33
CA TRP A 69 6.66 0.20 -13.45
C TRP A 69 5.99 0.38 -14.82
N PRO A 70 5.74 1.64 -15.24
CA PRO A 70 4.98 1.95 -16.45
C PRO A 70 5.64 1.46 -17.74
N ALA A 71 6.96 1.20 -17.74
CA ALA A 71 7.67 0.67 -18.91
C ALA A 71 7.48 -0.84 -19.11
N LEU A 72 6.99 -1.57 -18.11
CA LEU A 72 6.70 -3.00 -18.23
C LEU A 72 5.37 -3.23 -18.96
N SER A 73 5.30 -4.32 -19.73
CA SER A 73 4.06 -4.70 -20.44
C SER A 73 2.89 -5.04 -19.49
N GLY A 74 3.18 -5.33 -18.22
CA GLY A 74 2.21 -5.65 -17.16
C GLY A 74 2.25 -4.62 -16.04
N THR A 75 1.90 -3.36 -16.32
CA THR A 75 1.86 -2.28 -15.32
C THR A 75 0.92 -2.59 -14.17
N PHE A 76 1.25 -2.07 -12.99
CA PHE A 76 0.38 -2.08 -11.81
C PHE A 76 -0.16 -0.68 -11.59
N VAL A 77 -1.47 -0.53 -11.56
CA VAL A 77 -2.14 0.76 -11.33
C VAL A 77 -3.05 0.62 -10.12
N THR A 78 -2.76 1.39 -9.09
CA THR A 78 -3.57 1.40 -7.87
C THR A 78 -4.17 2.79 -7.68
N THR A 79 -5.47 2.85 -7.47
CA THR A 79 -6.21 4.06 -7.12
C THR A 79 -6.85 3.91 -5.76
N SER A 80 -6.94 4.99 -5.02
CA SER A 80 -7.59 5.03 -3.72
C SER A 80 -8.34 6.34 -3.57
N VAL A 81 -9.55 6.26 -3.04
CA VAL A 81 -10.36 7.42 -2.64
C VAL A 81 -10.86 7.17 -1.24
N SER A 82 -10.65 8.13 -0.36
CA SER A 82 -11.15 8.05 1.00
C SER A 82 -11.85 9.33 1.44
N TYR A 83 -12.83 9.16 2.32
CA TYR A 83 -13.50 10.23 3.03
C TYR A 83 -13.44 9.95 4.52
N ASP A 84 -13.10 10.94 5.33
CA ASP A 84 -13.19 10.82 6.78
C ASP A 84 -13.58 12.13 7.45
N GLN A 85 -14.20 12.00 8.61
CA GLN A 85 -14.54 13.12 9.47
C GLN A 85 -14.58 12.71 10.94
N HIS A 86 -14.35 13.66 11.81
CA HIS A 86 -14.58 13.49 13.24
C HIS A 86 -16.06 13.70 13.57
N VAL A 87 -16.62 12.81 14.39
CA VAL A 87 -18.00 12.87 14.86
C VAL A 87 -18.00 12.96 16.39
N ASP A 88 -18.33 14.14 16.91
CA ASP A 88 -18.26 14.42 18.35
C ASP A 88 -19.15 13.47 19.18
N GLY A 89 -20.33 13.10 18.68
CA GLY A 89 -21.26 12.20 19.36
C GLY A 89 -20.74 10.78 19.51
N LEU A 90 -19.84 10.35 18.63
CA LEU A 90 -19.17 9.03 18.66
C LEU A 90 -17.81 9.08 19.32
N GLN A 91 -17.38 10.25 19.81
CA GLN A 91 -16.06 10.48 20.40
C GLN A 91 -14.91 9.95 19.50
N GLY A 92 -15.07 10.08 18.19
CA GLY A 92 -14.13 9.47 17.25
C GLY A 92 -14.33 9.92 15.81
N GLY A 93 -13.84 9.12 14.88
CA GLY A 93 -13.95 9.38 13.45
C GLY A 93 -14.70 8.28 12.72
N LEU A 94 -15.41 8.69 11.67
CA LEU A 94 -15.95 7.79 10.65
C LEU A 94 -15.15 7.97 9.37
N GLY A 95 -14.91 6.87 8.66
CA GLY A 95 -14.20 6.86 7.38
C GLY A 95 -14.82 5.88 6.39
N LEU A 96 -14.68 6.21 5.13
CA LEU A 96 -14.95 5.34 3.99
C LEU A 96 -13.70 5.32 3.12
N LEU A 97 -13.27 4.13 2.71
CA LEU A 97 -12.12 3.95 1.82
C LEU A 97 -12.53 3.04 0.67
N VAL A 98 -12.23 3.46 -0.55
CA VAL A 98 -12.38 2.64 -1.75
C VAL A 98 -11.02 2.54 -2.41
N THR A 99 -10.56 1.33 -2.67
CA THR A 99 -9.33 1.07 -3.43
C THR A 99 -9.63 0.21 -4.63
N HIS A 100 -8.97 0.50 -5.74
CA HIS A 100 -9.03 -0.28 -6.96
C HIS A 100 -7.62 -0.53 -7.45
N ASP A 101 -7.25 -1.79 -7.56
CA ASP A 101 -5.93 -2.24 -8.00
C ASP A 101 -6.04 -3.06 -9.26
N GLN A 102 -5.20 -2.74 -10.24
CA GLN A 102 -5.13 -3.40 -11.54
C GLN A 102 -3.72 -3.91 -11.79
N ALA A 103 -3.59 -5.18 -12.06
CA ALA A 103 -2.34 -5.81 -12.46
C ALA A 103 -2.43 -6.37 -13.88
N GLY A 104 -1.32 -6.37 -14.62
CA GLY A 104 -1.25 -6.97 -15.95
C GLY A 104 -2.16 -6.28 -16.97
N LYS A 105 -2.16 -4.95 -17.06
CA LYS A 105 -3.07 -4.17 -17.95
C LYS A 105 -4.56 -4.43 -17.68
N GLY A 106 -4.91 -4.62 -16.42
CA GLY A 106 -6.29 -4.89 -16.00
C GLY A 106 -6.74 -6.34 -16.28
N THR A 107 -5.80 -7.25 -16.38
CA THR A 107 -6.11 -8.70 -16.40
C THR A 107 -6.59 -9.16 -15.04
N LEU A 108 -5.91 -8.76 -13.97
CA LEU A 108 -6.33 -8.98 -12.60
C LEU A 108 -6.77 -7.65 -11.98
N ASN A 109 -7.99 -7.61 -11.45
CA ASN A 109 -8.54 -6.41 -10.83
C ASN A 109 -9.02 -6.75 -9.41
N THR A 110 -8.69 -5.89 -8.45
CA THR A 110 -9.17 -6.02 -7.07
C THR A 110 -9.80 -4.70 -6.64
N THR A 111 -11.07 -4.73 -6.25
CA THR A 111 -11.77 -3.58 -5.70
C THR A 111 -12.10 -3.86 -4.25
N ARG A 112 -11.76 -2.93 -3.34
CA ARG A 112 -12.05 -3.00 -1.91
C ARG A 112 -12.86 -1.78 -1.50
N VAL A 113 -13.90 -1.99 -0.70
CA VAL A 113 -14.72 -0.94 -0.10
C VAL A 113 -14.75 -1.16 1.41
N SER A 114 -14.26 -0.19 2.17
CA SER A 114 -14.05 -0.29 3.60
C SER A 114 -14.83 0.78 4.35
N GLY A 115 -15.57 0.38 5.38
CA GLY A 115 -16.13 1.25 6.40
C GLY A 115 -15.24 1.27 7.63
N ILE A 116 -14.91 2.46 8.13
CA ILE A 116 -13.93 2.65 9.20
C ILE A 116 -14.55 3.44 10.34
N TYR A 117 -14.34 2.98 11.56
CA TYR A 117 -14.64 3.71 12.78
C TYR A 117 -13.40 3.80 13.66
N SER A 118 -13.14 4.96 14.23
CA SER A 118 -12.09 5.14 15.23
C SER A 118 -12.62 5.81 16.49
N TYR A 119 -12.21 5.32 17.64
CA TYR A 119 -12.49 5.92 18.96
C TYR A 119 -11.27 6.67 19.45
N GLN A 120 -11.48 7.88 19.97
CA GLN A 120 -10.42 8.74 20.48
C GLN A 120 -10.55 8.97 21.98
N GLN A 121 -9.49 8.70 22.72
CA GLN A 121 -9.36 8.97 24.15
C GLN A 121 -8.18 9.91 24.43
N ALA A 122 -8.45 11.06 25.01
CA ALA A 122 -7.40 11.92 25.54
C ALA A 122 -6.96 11.39 26.92
N LEU A 123 -5.72 10.95 27.03
CA LEU A 123 -5.16 10.47 28.30
C LEU A 123 -4.61 11.62 29.14
N THR A 124 -4.01 12.60 28.47
CA THR A 124 -3.52 13.84 29.11
C THR A 124 -3.87 15.06 28.25
N LYS A 125 -3.54 16.26 28.71
CA LYS A 125 -3.72 17.49 27.92
C LYS A 125 -2.87 17.52 26.64
N LYS A 126 -1.82 16.69 26.56
CA LYS A 126 -0.85 16.68 25.44
C LYS A 126 -0.79 15.35 24.69
N PHE A 127 -1.40 14.28 25.22
CA PHE A 127 -1.31 12.94 24.63
C PHE A 127 -2.70 12.33 24.46
N SER A 128 -2.96 11.84 23.27
CA SER A 128 -4.20 11.15 22.91
C SER A 128 -3.90 9.79 22.28
N ILE A 129 -4.79 8.83 22.50
CA ILE A 129 -4.79 7.53 21.85
C ILE A 129 -6.04 7.41 21.00
N LYS A 130 -5.91 6.82 19.84
CA LYS A 130 -7.02 6.39 18.97
C LYS A 130 -6.92 4.91 18.70
N VAL A 131 -8.06 4.24 18.69
CA VAL A 131 -8.20 2.84 18.25
C VAL A 131 -9.15 2.85 17.05
N GLY A 132 -8.76 2.21 15.98
CA GLY A 132 -9.53 2.14 14.75
C GLY A 132 -9.90 0.71 14.40
N PHE A 133 -11.09 0.54 13.83
CA PHE A 133 -11.58 -0.70 13.27
C PHE A 133 -12.05 -0.44 11.85
N GLU A 134 -11.79 -1.40 10.99
CA GLU A 134 -12.16 -1.37 9.58
C GLU A 134 -12.84 -2.68 9.22
N ALA A 135 -13.96 -2.57 8.50
CA ALA A 135 -14.63 -3.69 7.86
C ALA A 135 -14.61 -3.46 6.35
N THR A 136 -14.09 -4.41 5.62
CA THR A 136 -13.85 -4.35 4.18
C THR A 136 -14.63 -5.44 3.48
N TYR A 137 -15.32 -5.08 2.39
CA TYR A 137 -15.73 -6.02 1.37
C TYR A 137 -14.81 -5.86 0.17
N PHE A 138 -14.26 -6.97 -0.32
CA PHE A 138 -13.46 -6.93 -1.53
C PHE A 138 -14.00 -7.88 -2.59
N GLN A 139 -13.75 -7.51 -3.84
CA GLN A 139 -14.02 -8.31 -5.01
C GLN A 139 -12.76 -8.35 -5.87
N LYS A 140 -12.31 -9.56 -6.18
CA LYS A 140 -11.19 -9.82 -7.08
C LYS A 140 -11.71 -10.50 -8.32
N SER A 141 -11.28 -10.02 -9.49
CA SER A 141 -11.73 -10.54 -10.78
C SER A 141 -10.57 -10.74 -11.73
N LEU A 142 -10.65 -11.81 -12.53
CA LEU A 142 -9.69 -12.17 -13.55
C LEU A 142 -10.36 -12.11 -14.92
N ASP A 143 -9.81 -11.30 -15.82
CA ASP A 143 -10.27 -11.23 -17.21
C ASP A 143 -9.60 -12.33 -18.06
N TRP A 144 -10.29 -13.43 -18.20
CA TRP A 144 -9.82 -14.59 -18.95
C TRP A 144 -9.54 -14.29 -20.41
N SER A 145 -10.22 -13.31 -21.01
CA SER A 145 -10.02 -12.95 -22.42
C SER A 145 -8.64 -12.35 -22.72
N LYS A 146 -7.97 -11.84 -21.68
CA LYS A 146 -6.62 -11.26 -21.77
C LYS A 146 -5.51 -12.27 -21.49
N LEU A 147 -5.86 -13.49 -21.08
CA LEU A 147 -4.89 -14.54 -20.83
C LEU A 147 -4.53 -15.26 -22.12
N THR A 148 -3.30 -15.73 -22.18
CA THR A 148 -2.79 -16.58 -23.25
C THR A 148 -2.29 -17.88 -22.65
N PHE A 149 -2.67 -18.99 -23.28
CA PHE A 149 -2.39 -20.32 -22.78
C PHE A 149 -1.42 -21.06 -23.72
N GLY A 150 -0.67 -22.01 -23.17
CA GLY A 150 0.35 -22.75 -23.91
C GLY A 150 -0.22 -23.57 -25.05
N ASP A 151 -1.47 -24.07 -24.95
CA ASP A 151 -2.18 -24.83 -25.97
C ASP A 151 -2.58 -24.01 -27.22
N GLN A 152 -2.51 -22.66 -27.11
CA GLN A 152 -2.76 -21.75 -28.24
C GLN A 152 -1.54 -21.58 -29.16
N ILE A 153 -0.36 -22.07 -28.73
CA ILE A 153 0.91 -21.80 -29.39
C ILE A 153 1.26 -22.93 -30.35
N ASP A 154 1.34 -22.62 -31.67
CA ASP A 154 2.04 -23.46 -32.62
C ASP A 154 3.53 -23.14 -32.63
N PRO A 155 4.45 -24.15 -32.55
CA PRO A 155 5.90 -23.92 -32.48
C PRO A 155 6.49 -23.13 -33.65
N ARG A 156 5.79 -23.07 -34.79
CA ARG A 156 6.23 -22.40 -36.03
C ARG A 156 5.43 -21.17 -36.39
N ARG A 157 4.14 -21.11 -35.96
CA ARG A 157 3.18 -20.08 -36.37
C ARG A 157 2.74 -19.14 -35.24
N GLY A 158 3.14 -19.44 -34.00
CA GLY A 158 2.74 -18.62 -32.80
C GLY A 158 1.31 -18.93 -32.34
N PHE A 159 0.61 -17.93 -31.86
CA PHE A 159 -0.74 -18.07 -31.31
C PHE A 159 -1.79 -18.20 -32.40
N ILE A 160 -2.17 -19.41 -32.77
CA ILE A 160 -3.15 -19.70 -33.85
C ILE A 160 -4.30 -20.60 -33.41
N TYR A 161 -4.18 -21.28 -32.29
CA TYR A 161 -5.23 -22.18 -31.80
C TYR A 161 -6.13 -21.50 -30.79
N ASN A 162 -7.37 -21.95 -30.64
CA ASN A 162 -8.24 -21.59 -29.54
C ASN A 162 -7.90 -22.47 -28.34
N THR A 163 -7.84 -21.86 -27.16
CA THR A 163 -7.59 -22.61 -25.92
C THR A 163 -8.74 -23.60 -25.65
N GLN A 164 -8.39 -24.76 -25.13
CA GLN A 164 -9.33 -25.73 -24.58
C GLN A 164 -9.54 -25.50 -23.06
N ASP A 165 -8.76 -24.61 -22.43
CA ASP A 165 -8.93 -24.25 -21.04
C ASP A 165 -10.24 -23.48 -20.85
N VAL A 166 -11.09 -24.02 -19.99
CA VAL A 166 -12.38 -23.41 -19.66
C VAL A 166 -12.20 -22.53 -18.43
N PRO A 167 -12.68 -21.27 -18.45
CA PRO A 167 -12.68 -20.42 -17.26
C PRO A 167 -13.39 -21.10 -16.08
N ARG A 168 -12.66 -21.35 -14.99
CA ARG A 168 -13.19 -21.98 -13.78
C ARG A 168 -13.41 -20.93 -12.70
N GLY A 169 -14.41 -20.09 -12.86
CA GLY A 169 -14.61 -18.93 -12.01
C GLY A 169 -14.10 -17.67 -12.68
N GLY A 170 -13.63 -16.70 -11.94
CA GLY A 170 -13.13 -15.40 -12.45
C GLY A 170 -13.43 -14.26 -11.51
N ASN A 171 -14.32 -14.50 -10.55
CA ASN A 171 -14.65 -13.53 -9.50
C ASN A 171 -14.69 -14.22 -8.14
N VAL A 172 -14.07 -13.61 -7.16
CA VAL A 172 -14.17 -13.97 -5.74
C VAL A 172 -14.46 -12.71 -4.94
N GLY A 173 -15.30 -12.82 -3.94
CA GLY A 173 -15.62 -11.72 -3.03
C GLY A 173 -15.74 -12.24 -1.61
N ASN A 174 -15.11 -11.53 -0.67
CA ASN A 174 -15.12 -11.88 0.74
C ASN A 174 -15.14 -10.62 1.61
N ALA A 175 -15.45 -10.82 2.88
CA ALA A 175 -15.32 -9.81 3.92
C ALA A 175 -13.98 -9.97 4.64
N ASP A 176 -13.42 -8.85 5.06
CA ASP A 176 -12.16 -8.77 5.79
C ASP A 176 -12.22 -7.71 6.88
N PHE A 177 -11.38 -7.82 7.89
CA PHE A 177 -11.34 -6.89 9.01
C PHE A 177 -9.92 -6.44 9.27
N SER A 178 -9.80 -5.19 9.73
CA SER A 178 -8.52 -4.61 10.14
C SER A 178 -8.70 -3.84 11.45
N ALA A 179 -7.63 -3.71 12.21
CA ALA A 179 -7.60 -2.92 13.43
C ALA A 179 -6.31 -2.13 13.53
N GLY A 180 -6.36 -0.99 14.22
CA GLY A 180 -5.19 -0.17 14.43
C GLY A 180 -5.26 0.65 15.70
N ILE A 181 -4.09 1.04 16.18
CA ILE A 181 -3.91 1.95 17.30
C ILE A 181 -2.97 3.07 16.91
N LEU A 182 -3.21 4.26 17.41
CA LEU A 182 -2.41 5.46 17.17
C LEU A 182 -2.30 6.28 18.46
N GLY A 183 -1.08 6.45 18.95
CA GLY A 183 -0.75 7.37 20.03
C GLY A 183 -0.09 8.61 19.46
N TYR A 184 -0.51 9.80 19.88
CA TYR A 184 0.04 11.03 19.33
C TYR A 184 -0.02 12.22 20.28
N THR A 185 0.91 13.15 20.01
CA THR A 185 0.98 14.47 20.62
C THR A 185 0.92 15.56 19.54
N ASP A 186 1.18 16.81 19.87
CA ASP A 186 1.32 17.90 18.89
C ASP A 186 2.60 17.78 18.03
N ILE A 187 3.58 16.97 18.48
CA ILE A 187 4.91 16.90 17.85
C ILE A 187 5.17 15.51 17.25
N PHE A 188 4.85 14.42 17.95
CA PHE A 188 5.17 13.07 17.53
C PHE A 188 3.94 12.16 17.55
N PHE A 189 4.02 11.11 16.76
CA PHE A 189 3.02 10.05 16.73
C PHE A 189 3.69 8.70 16.55
N VAL A 190 3.02 7.66 17.02
CA VAL A 190 3.36 6.26 16.79
C VAL A 190 2.08 5.47 16.59
N GLY A 191 2.07 4.59 15.63
CA GLY A 191 0.91 3.76 15.31
C GLY A 191 1.30 2.35 14.96
N PHE A 192 0.35 1.46 15.16
CA PHE A 192 0.40 0.06 14.76
C PHE A 192 -0.93 -0.33 14.14
N ALA A 193 -0.91 -1.10 13.05
CA ALA A 193 -2.10 -1.64 12.42
C ALA A 193 -1.87 -3.11 12.02
N ALA A 194 -2.95 -3.87 12.08
CA ALA A 194 -3.03 -5.23 11.57
C ALA A 194 -4.19 -5.29 10.57
N HIS A 195 -3.88 -5.65 9.33
CA HIS A 195 -4.83 -5.82 8.24
C HIS A 195 -4.99 -7.31 7.94
N HIS A 196 -6.09 -7.67 7.30
CA HIS A 196 -6.42 -9.04 6.90
C HIS A 196 -6.49 -10.00 8.11
N LEU A 197 -7.21 -9.57 9.16
CA LEU A 197 -7.37 -10.38 10.38
C LEU A 197 -8.12 -11.70 10.14
N THR A 198 -8.91 -11.77 9.08
CA THR A 198 -9.66 -12.98 8.69
C THR A 198 -8.91 -13.86 7.70
N GLU A 199 -7.76 -13.39 7.18
CA GLU A 199 -6.97 -14.09 6.16
C GLU A 199 -7.86 -14.66 5.03
N PRO A 200 -8.66 -13.79 4.35
CA PRO A 200 -9.68 -14.25 3.42
C PRO A 200 -9.08 -14.99 2.24
N ASN A 201 -9.78 -16.04 1.78
CA ASN A 201 -9.36 -16.78 0.59
C ASN A 201 -9.65 -15.94 -0.66
N GLU A 202 -8.62 -15.62 -1.44
CA GLU A 202 -8.67 -14.87 -2.70
C GLU A 202 -8.50 -15.75 -3.94
N SER A 203 -8.63 -17.08 -3.82
CA SER A 203 -8.43 -17.98 -4.94
C SER A 203 -9.47 -17.77 -6.04
N LEU A 204 -9.00 -17.55 -7.26
CA LEU A 204 -9.82 -17.43 -8.48
C LEU A 204 -10.02 -18.76 -9.19
N ILE A 205 -9.36 -19.81 -8.69
CA ILE A 205 -9.41 -21.20 -9.22
C ILE A 205 -9.74 -22.15 -8.07
N VAL A 206 -9.86 -23.42 -8.36
CA VAL A 206 -10.03 -24.45 -7.36
C VAL A 206 -8.75 -24.59 -6.51
N GLY A 207 -8.81 -24.18 -5.25
CA GLY A 207 -7.69 -24.21 -4.31
C GLY A 207 -7.82 -23.14 -3.23
N ASN A 208 -6.89 -23.11 -2.28
CA ASN A 208 -6.79 -22.06 -1.26
C ASN A 208 -5.64 -21.12 -1.59
N SER A 209 -5.93 -19.82 -1.52
CA SER A 209 -4.96 -18.74 -1.61
C SER A 209 -5.33 -17.70 -0.57
N ASP A 210 -5.02 -18.02 0.70
CA ASP A 210 -5.36 -17.15 1.81
C ASP A 210 -4.45 -15.92 1.79
N LEU A 211 -5.05 -14.73 1.92
CA LEU A 211 -4.32 -13.47 2.01
C LEU A 211 -3.75 -13.31 3.41
N PRO A 212 -2.41 -13.37 3.58
CA PRO A 212 -1.83 -13.36 4.92
C PRO A 212 -2.01 -12.03 5.62
N MET A 213 -2.10 -12.06 6.95
CA MET A 213 -2.12 -10.86 7.78
C MET A 213 -0.94 -9.94 7.46
N LYS A 214 -1.24 -8.63 7.41
CA LYS A 214 -0.25 -7.58 7.21
C LYS A 214 -0.15 -6.72 8.47
N PHE A 215 1.05 -6.63 9.00
CA PHE A 215 1.37 -5.78 10.14
C PHE A 215 2.10 -4.53 9.67
N THR A 216 1.68 -3.39 10.20
CA THR A 216 2.27 -2.08 9.92
C THR A 216 2.59 -1.38 11.23
N ALA A 217 3.86 -1.00 11.43
CA ALA A 217 4.29 -0.15 12.53
C ALA A 217 4.87 1.14 11.95
N HIS A 218 4.39 2.27 12.42
CA HIS A 218 4.83 3.55 11.88
C HIS A 218 4.95 4.61 12.97
N GLY A 219 5.80 5.60 12.73
CA GLY A 219 5.95 6.71 13.63
C GLY A 219 6.73 7.84 13.00
N GLY A 220 6.59 9.01 13.59
CA GLY A 220 7.28 10.20 13.15
C GLY A 220 7.13 11.37 14.10
N ALA A 221 7.82 12.44 13.75
CA ALA A 221 7.74 13.69 14.49
C ALA A 221 7.64 14.86 13.51
N ALA A 222 6.94 15.92 13.89
CA ALA A 222 6.88 17.19 13.18
C ALA A 222 7.56 18.28 14.05
N ILE A 223 8.84 18.49 13.82
CA ILE A 223 9.71 19.35 14.63
C ILE A 223 9.73 20.74 14.00
N PRO A 224 9.17 21.77 14.66
CA PRO A 224 9.24 23.14 14.18
C PRO A 224 10.66 23.67 14.28
N ILE A 225 11.14 24.34 13.22
CA ILE A 225 12.48 24.93 13.15
C ILE A 225 12.38 26.42 12.76
N GLY A 226 13.21 27.24 13.41
CA GLY A 226 13.34 28.66 13.09
C GLY A 226 12.32 29.55 13.79
N MET A 227 12.29 30.83 13.38
CA MET A 227 11.41 31.85 13.97
C MET A 227 9.95 31.61 13.59
N GLN A 228 9.07 31.94 14.54
CA GLN A 228 7.63 31.92 14.32
C GLN A 228 7.25 32.90 13.20
N GLY A 229 6.39 32.46 12.28
CA GLY A 229 5.82 33.34 11.26
C GLY A 229 4.92 34.42 11.87
N LYS A 230 4.40 35.31 10.99
CA LYS A 230 3.59 36.49 11.37
C LYS A 230 2.35 36.15 12.24
N TYR A 231 1.90 34.89 12.25
CA TYR A 231 0.72 34.41 12.99
C TYR A 231 1.07 33.39 14.09
N GLY A 232 2.36 33.26 14.48
CA GLY A 232 2.79 32.34 15.52
C GLY A 232 3.02 30.88 15.06
N GLU A 233 2.73 30.56 13.81
CA GLU A 233 3.01 29.24 13.24
C GLU A 233 4.47 29.12 12.82
N PRO A 234 5.13 27.97 13.03
CA PRO A 234 6.49 27.77 12.56
C PRO A 234 6.50 27.75 11.03
N ARG A 235 7.38 28.57 10.43
CA ARG A 235 7.50 28.66 8.96
C ARG A 235 8.12 27.42 8.35
N THR A 236 8.92 26.68 9.10
CA THR A 236 9.60 25.47 8.66
C THR A 236 9.38 24.35 9.67
N ARG A 237 9.10 23.15 9.17
CA ARG A 237 9.06 21.92 9.96
C ARG A 237 9.95 20.86 9.30
N ILE A 238 10.63 20.07 10.13
CA ILE A 238 11.32 18.86 9.68
C ILE A 238 10.63 17.66 10.30
N SER A 239 10.31 16.68 9.48
CA SER A 239 9.53 15.52 9.91
C SER A 239 10.27 14.23 9.58
N PRO A 240 11.10 13.70 10.51
CA PRO A 240 11.63 12.34 10.38
C PRO A 240 10.52 11.31 10.60
N ASN A 241 10.50 10.26 9.77
CA ASN A 241 9.49 9.22 9.80
C ASN A 241 10.09 7.86 9.59
N VAL A 242 9.46 6.85 10.18
CA VAL A 242 9.78 5.44 10.01
C VAL A 242 8.50 4.66 9.77
N LEU A 243 8.57 3.70 8.86
CA LEU A 243 7.48 2.78 8.55
C LEU A 243 8.04 1.38 8.35
N TYR A 244 7.57 0.44 9.14
CA TYR A 244 7.85 -0.99 9.00
C TYR A 244 6.58 -1.72 8.59
N GLN A 245 6.69 -2.58 7.60
CA GLN A 245 5.60 -3.43 7.13
C GLN A 245 6.07 -4.87 7.02
N GLN A 246 5.20 -5.79 7.40
CA GLN A 246 5.40 -7.23 7.25
C GLN A 246 4.12 -7.90 6.78
N GLN A 247 4.21 -8.72 5.73
CA GLN A 247 3.13 -9.57 5.24
C GLN A 247 3.73 -10.91 4.81
N ALA A 248 3.32 -12.00 5.45
CA ALA A 248 3.96 -13.30 5.31
C ALA A 248 5.49 -13.23 5.51
N SER A 249 6.26 -13.67 4.52
CA SER A 249 7.74 -13.60 4.52
C SER A 249 8.29 -12.24 4.10
N PHE A 250 7.46 -11.37 3.50
CA PHE A 250 7.89 -10.05 3.05
C PHE A 250 8.02 -9.09 4.22
N ARG A 251 9.16 -8.41 4.30
CA ARG A 251 9.47 -7.40 5.31
C ARG A 251 10.09 -6.19 4.65
N GLN A 252 9.63 -5.01 5.04
CA GLN A 252 10.10 -3.77 4.47
C GLN A 252 10.21 -2.69 5.54
N LEU A 253 11.33 -2.00 5.57
CA LEU A 253 11.57 -0.81 6.39
C LEU A 253 11.72 0.39 5.46
N ASN A 254 10.95 1.44 5.74
CA ASN A 254 11.03 2.71 5.04
C ASN A 254 11.45 3.79 6.03
N LEU A 255 12.47 4.55 5.70
CA LEU A 255 12.98 5.70 6.46
C LEU A 255 12.80 6.95 5.64
N GLY A 256 12.16 7.96 6.19
CA GLY A 256 11.81 9.17 5.47
C GLY A 256 12.05 10.45 6.24
N LEU A 257 12.25 11.51 5.47
CA LEU A 257 12.38 12.88 5.96
C LEU A 257 11.55 13.79 5.08
N TYR A 258 10.65 14.57 5.71
CA TYR A 258 9.97 15.68 5.06
C TYR A 258 10.49 17.00 5.58
N ILE A 259 10.47 18.01 4.73
CA ILE A 259 10.71 19.41 5.06
C ILE A 259 9.54 20.20 4.50
N ASP A 260 8.78 20.83 5.39
CA ASP A 260 7.71 21.77 5.05
C ASP A 260 8.23 23.18 5.20
N HIS A 261 8.10 24.00 4.18
CA HIS A 261 8.45 25.43 4.21
C HIS A 261 7.36 26.28 3.55
N GLY A 262 6.58 26.96 4.37
CA GLY A 262 5.41 27.68 3.88
C GLY A 262 4.43 26.73 3.18
N PRO A 263 4.05 26.95 1.90
CA PRO A 263 3.12 26.09 1.18
C PRO A 263 3.78 24.88 0.52
N ILE A 264 5.10 24.72 0.61
CA ILE A 264 5.84 23.69 -0.13
C ILE A 264 6.30 22.62 0.86
N THR A 265 6.11 21.37 0.45
CA THR A 265 6.65 20.18 1.12
C THR A 265 7.64 19.50 0.19
N ALA A 266 8.82 19.16 0.66
CA ALA A 266 9.76 18.28 -0.02
C ALA A 266 10.01 17.06 0.87
N GLY A 267 10.18 15.89 0.28
CA GLY A 267 10.42 14.65 1.01
C GLY A 267 11.38 13.72 0.30
N VAL A 268 12.14 12.98 1.09
CA VAL A 268 12.98 11.88 0.62
C VAL A 268 12.73 10.67 1.49
N TRP A 269 12.64 9.49 0.87
CA TRP A 269 12.51 8.24 1.56
C TRP A 269 13.49 7.21 1.00
N TYR A 270 13.94 6.36 1.86
CA TYR A 270 14.70 5.16 1.51
C TYR A 270 13.88 3.93 1.89
N ARG A 271 13.56 3.14 0.91
CA ARG A 271 12.91 1.84 1.06
C ARG A 271 13.98 0.76 0.97
N THR A 272 14.14 0.02 2.06
CA THR A 272 15.21 -0.98 2.16
C THR A 272 15.14 -1.99 1.02
N GLN A 273 16.26 -2.19 0.33
CA GLN A 273 16.45 -3.16 -0.77
C GLN A 273 15.56 -2.94 -2.02
N ASP A 274 14.88 -1.80 -2.14
CA ASP A 274 13.95 -1.58 -3.23
C ASP A 274 14.17 -0.24 -3.95
N ALA A 275 13.98 0.91 -3.26
CA ALA A 275 13.95 2.19 -3.94
C ALA A 275 14.40 3.38 -3.07
N PHE A 276 14.92 4.42 -3.74
CA PHE A 276 14.91 5.78 -3.23
C PHE A 276 13.70 6.52 -3.78
N ILE A 277 13.08 7.33 -2.95
CA ILE A 277 11.85 8.03 -3.28
C ILE A 277 12.07 9.53 -3.08
N ALA A 278 11.75 10.30 -4.09
CA ALA A 278 11.69 11.75 -4.00
C ALA A 278 10.24 12.21 -4.06
N LEU A 279 9.88 13.16 -3.21
CA LEU A 279 8.53 13.71 -3.12
C LEU A 279 8.59 15.24 -3.13
N ILE A 280 7.67 15.83 -3.85
CA ILE A 280 7.37 17.25 -3.80
C ILE A 280 5.86 17.44 -3.62
N GLY A 281 5.48 18.39 -2.77
CA GLY A 281 4.09 18.70 -2.51
C GLY A 281 3.86 20.21 -2.38
N PHE A 282 2.60 20.57 -2.57
CA PHE A 282 2.10 21.92 -2.36
C PHE A 282 0.85 21.83 -1.48
N HIS A 283 0.76 22.69 -0.46
CA HIS A 283 -0.39 22.70 0.40
C HIS A 283 -0.90 24.11 0.69
N THR A 284 -2.21 24.19 0.83
CA THR A 284 -2.95 25.35 1.31
C THR A 284 -3.83 24.90 2.49
N ASP A 285 -4.57 25.82 3.07
CA ASP A 285 -5.51 25.49 4.16
C ASP A 285 -6.56 24.44 3.78
N LYS A 286 -6.91 24.34 2.49
CA LYS A 286 -7.98 23.48 1.99
C LYS A 286 -7.50 22.33 1.11
N PHE A 287 -6.37 22.49 0.45
CA PHE A 287 -5.87 21.56 -0.54
C PHE A 287 -4.43 21.17 -0.23
N LYS A 288 -4.13 19.88 -0.43
CA LYS A 288 -2.75 19.38 -0.48
C LYS A 288 -2.61 18.56 -1.76
N PHE A 289 -1.56 18.81 -2.49
CA PHE A 289 -1.18 18.08 -3.70
C PHE A 289 0.23 17.53 -3.48
N GLY A 290 0.45 16.27 -3.84
CA GLY A 290 1.75 15.63 -3.76
C GLY A 290 2.05 14.83 -5.03
N TYR A 291 3.30 14.84 -5.43
CA TYR A 291 3.85 13.97 -6.45
C TYR A 291 5.09 13.29 -5.91
N SER A 292 5.20 12.00 -6.11
CA SER A 292 6.42 11.26 -5.79
C SER A 292 6.88 10.37 -6.94
N TYR A 293 8.19 10.17 -6.99
CA TYR A 293 8.87 9.30 -7.92
C TYR A 293 9.74 8.30 -7.16
N ASP A 294 9.54 7.00 -7.42
CA ASP A 294 10.35 5.94 -6.86
C ASP A 294 11.44 5.55 -7.86
N LEU A 295 12.68 5.79 -7.50
CA LEU A 295 13.84 5.31 -8.24
C LEU A 295 14.19 3.91 -7.72
N THR A 296 13.84 2.88 -8.48
CA THR A 296 14.15 1.49 -8.15
C THR A 296 15.68 1.28 -8.15
N THR A 297 16.22 0.69 -7.08
CA THR A 297 17.67 0.40 -6.95
C THR A 297 18.02 -1.06 -7.23
N SER A 298 17.02 -1.90 -7.45
CA SER A 298 17.19 -3.32 -7.76
C SER A 298 17.66 -3.55 -9.21
N LYS A 299 18.00 -4.80 -9.56
CA LYS A 299 18.40 -5.19 -10.94
C LYS A 299 17.36 -4.85 -12.03
N LEU A 300 16.16 -4.45 -11.65
CA LEU A 300 15.07 -4.04 -12.55
C LEU A 300 15.13 -2.56 -12.95
N THR A 301 16.08 -1.78 -12.45
CA THR A 301 16.18 -0.31 -12.62
C THR A 301 16.07 0.15 -14.06
N THR A 302 16.73 -0.53 -15.01
CA THR A 302 16.78 -0.12 -16.41
C THR A 302 15.54 -0.43 -17.22
N GLN A 303 14.65 -1.28 -16.70
CA GLN A 303 13.49 -1.78 -17.45
C GLN A 303 12.14 -1.28 -16.94
N THR A 304 12.08 -0.73 -15.72
CA THR A 304 10.81 -0.42 -15.05
C THR A 304 10.35 1.02 -15.19
N ALA A 305 11.25 1.96 -15.49
CA ALA A 305 11.01 3.42 -15.44
C ALA A 305 10.47 3.91 -14.09
N GLY A 306 10.83 3.21 -12.99
CA GLY A 306 10.44 3.57 -11.63
C GLY A 306 8.94 3.45 -11.35
N SER A 307 8.44 4.27 -10.40
CA SER A 307 7.00 4.35 -10.11
C SER A 307 6.61 5.80 -9.85
N HIS A 308 5.42 6.17 -10.29
CA HIS A 308 4.87 7.51 -10.15
C HIS A 308 3.64 7.47 -9.25
N GLU A 309 3.53 8.40 -8.32
CA GLU A 309 2.36 8.54 -7.48
C GLU A 309 1.93 9.99 -7.36
N ILE A 310 0.63 10.22 -7.47
CA ILE A 310 -0.02 11.51 -7.30
C ILE A 310 -1.02 11.41 -6.16
N SER A 311 -1.02 12.38 -5.26
CA SER A 311 -2.01 12.52 -4.20
C SER A 311 -2.70 13.87 -4.26
N LEU A 312 -3.98 13.87 -3.92
CA LEU A 312 -4.79 15.07 -3.76
C LEU A 312 -5.62 14.93 -2.49
N GLN A 313 -5.50 15.89 -1.58
CA GLN A 313 -6.33 15.98 -0.40
C GLN A 313 -7.13 17.27 -0.43
N MET A 314 -8.41 17.18 -0.10
CA MET A 314 -9.32 18.31 0.06
C MET A 314 -9.91 18.29 1.46
N GLN A 315 -9.78 19.40 2.19
CA GLN A 315 -10.35 19.56 3.52
C GLN A 315 -11.46 20.60 3.49
N PHE A 316 -12.63 20.20 3.94
CA PHE A 316 -13.81 21.07 3.96
C PHE A 316 -13.87 21.87 5.26
N ASN A 317 -14.51 23.02 5.21
CA ASN A 317 -14.71 23.85 6.39
C ASN A 317 -15.61 23.13 7.38
N CYS A 318 -15.24 23.11 8.63
CA CYS A 318 -16.11 22.68 9.72
C CYS A 318 -16.21 23.76 10.79
N LYS A 319 -17.39 23.87 11.40
CA LYS A 319 -17.58 24.71 12.58
C LYS A 319 -16.98 23.96 13.78
N ALA A 320 -15.79 24.34 14.20
CA ALA A 320 -15.22 23.82 15.43
C ALA A 320 -16.11 24.25 16.62
N LYS A 321 -16.78 23.30 17.28
CA LYS A 321 -17.44 23.59 18.55
C LYS A 321 -16.39 24.00 19.58
N LYS A 322 -16.57 25.14 20.24
CA LYS A 322 -15.71 25.55 21.37
C LYS A 322 -15.84 24.48 22.46
N ARG A 323 -14.81 23.69 22.67
CA ARG A 323 -14.74 22.69 23.76
C ARG A 323 -13.98 23.24 24.96
N LYS A 324 -14.40 22.81 26.16
CA LYS A 324 -13.73 23.10 27.43
C LYS A 324 -12.30 22.49 27.51
N PHE A 325 -11.99 21.48 26.73
CA PHE A 325 -10.70 20.80 26.69
C PHE A 325 -10.02 20.99 25.32
N ARG A 326 -8.74 21.32 25.36
CA ARG A 326 -7.90 21.38 24.16
C ARG A 326 -7.75 19.96 23.64
N VAL A 327 -8.22 19.70 22.43
CA VAL A 327 -8.05 18.39 21.77
C VAL A 327 -6.79 18.49 20.93
N VAL A 328 -5.89 17.58 21.15
CA VAL A 328 -4.64 17.44 20.40
C VAL A 328 -4.98 16.96 18.98
N ALA A 329 -4.46 17.65 17.96
CA ALA A 329 -4.55 17.22 16.57
C ALA A 329 -3.31 16.38 16.24
N CYS A 330 -3.51 15.24 15.57
CA CYS A 330 -2.40 14.46 15.06
C CYS A 330 -1.60 15.30 14.06
N PRO A 331 -0.25 15.27 14.09
CA PRO A 331 0.55 15.89 13.04
C PRO A 331 0.11 15.36 11.68
N THR A 332 -0.16 16.28 10.76
CA THR A 332 -0.56 15.97 9.38
C THR A 332 0.54 16.42 8.44
N PHE A 333 0.94 15.57 7.54
CA PHE A 333 1.96 15.81 6.52
C PHE A 333 1.32 16.13 5.20
#